data_1e0fedfa726f6f71e35c5bf3c76d8872
#
_entry.id   1e0fedfa726f6f71e35c5bf3c76d8872
#
_cell.length_a   1.000
_cell.length_b   1.000
_cell.length_c   1.000
_cell.angle_alpha   90.00
_cell.angle_beta   90.00
_cell.angle_gamma   90.00
#
_symmetry.space_group_name_H-M   'P 1'
#
loop_
_entity.id
_entity.type
_entity.pdbx_description
1 polymer ?
#
loop_
_entity_poly.entity_id
_entity_poly.type
_entity_poly.pdbx_seq_one_letter_code
_entity_poly.pdbx_strand_id
1 'polypeptide(L)'
;MRKPDALEFTLFNNVIRKIEGTWGAEFVDELRPESDEPVVVKYTHDCFYRTEMESLLERLNLRPGDARIIVTGISSRSCVQCAVTGFSIRSYYVYVPIDCTGQREEEEKLQAFSLFTSFAYRYNVTVTRSDLIQFR
;
A
#
# COMPACT_ATOMS: atom_id res chain seq x y z
N MET A 1 -6.57 0.61 9.67
CA MET A 1 -7.51 0.80 10.82
C MET A 1 -8.48 1.93 10.51
N ARG A 2 -9.65 1.97 11.14
CA ARG A 2 -10.65 3.02 10.93
C ARG A 2 -11.06 3.61 12.26
N LYS A 3 -11.19 4.94 12.33
CA LYS A 3 -11.79 5.60 13.47
C LYS A 3 -13.31 5.62 13.29
N PRO A 4 -14.08 5.54 14.38
CA PRO A 4 -15.55 5.58 14.31
C PRO A 4 -16.14 6.86 13.70
N ASP A 5 -15.39 7.96 13.75
CA ASP A 5 -15.75 9.28 13.21
C ASP A 5 -15.24 9.52 11.77
N ALA A 6 -14.64 8.53 11.15
CA ALA A 6 -14.18 8.66 9.77
C ALA A 6 -15.37 8.81 8.82
N LEU A 7 -15.22 9.67 7.80
CA LEU A 7 -16.23 9.90 6.77
C LEU A 7 -16.73 8.59 6.13
N GLU A 8 -15.84 7.62 5.93
CA GLU A 8 -16.17 6.30 5.40
C GLU A 8 -17.16 5.52 6.28
N PHE A 9 -17.09 5.69 7.61
CA PHE A 9 -18.04 5.06 8.53
C PHE A 9 -19.47 5.56 8.29
N THR A 10 -19.62 6.86 8.04
CA THR A 10 -20.93 7.49 7.83
C THR A 10 -21.51 7.18 6.45
N LEU A 11 -20.66 7.07 5.42
CA LEU A 11 -21.07 6.87 4.04
C LEU A 11 -21.40 5.41 3.68
N PHE A 12 -20.87 4.43 4.40
CA PHE A 12 -21.00 3.00 4.07
C PHE A 12 -21.83 2.21 5.10
N ASN A 13 -22.98 2.75 5.51
CA ASN A 13 -23.99 2.05 6.30
C ASN A 13 -23.49 1.40 7.59
N ASN A 14 -22.63 2.08 8.33
CA ASN A 14 -22.14 1.66 9.65
C ASN A 14 -21.49 0.27 9.69
N VAL A 15 -20.97 -0.22 8.57
CA VAL A 15 -20.20 -1.47 8.56
C VAL A 15 -18.84 -1.22 9.17
N ILE A 16 -18.72 -1.46 10.46
CA ILE A 16 -17.50 -1.29 11.22
C ILE A 16 -16.58 -2.47 10.92
N ARG A 17 -15.46 -2.21 10.23
CA ARG A 17 -14.42 -3.18 9.95
C ARG A 17 -13.06 -2.61 10.29
N LYS A 18 -12.15 -3.45 10.81
CA LYS A 18 -10.76 -3.11 11.11
C LYS A 18 -10.65 -1.94 12.10
N ILE A 19 -11.41 -1.99 13.17
CA ILE A 19 -11.33 -1.02 14.25
C ILE A 19 -10.05 -1.27 15.04
N GLU A 20 -9.33 -0.20 15.33
CA GLU A 20 -8.13 -0.24 16.17
C GLU A 20 -8.41 -0.90 17.53
N GLY A 21 -7.52 -1.79 17.97
CA GLY A 21 -7.68 -2.55 19.21
C GLY A 21 -8.64 -3.74 19.13
N THR A 22 -9.11 -4.11 17.94
CA THR A 22 -9.94 -5.31 17.77
C THR A 22 -9.24 -6.32 16.89
N TRP A 23 -9.60 -7.60 17.05
CA TRP A 23 -9.09 -8.70 16.23
C TRP A 23 -9.16 -8.42 14.72
N GLY A 24 -10.19 -7.75 14.23
CA GLY A 24 -10.33 -7.41 12.81
C GLY A 24 -9.28 -6.41 12.28
N ALA A 25 -8.48 -5.79 13.14
CA ALA A 25 -7.39 -4.89 12.79
C ALA A 25 -6.00 -5.49 13.02
N GLU A 26 -5.92 -6.71 13.56
CA GLU A 26 -4.65 -7.41 13.81
C GLU A 26 -4.07 -7.99 12.51
N PHE A 27 -2.77 -8.24 12.53
CA PHE A 27 -2.11 -9.01 11.50
C PHE A 27 -2.50 -10.48 11.63
N VAL A 28 -2.66 -11.17 10.51
CA VAL A 28 -2.74 -12.63 10.52
C VAL A 28 -1.39 -13.21 10.99
N ASP A 29 -1.43 -14.36 11.64
CA ASP A 29 -0.22 -14.90 12.29
C ASP A 29 0.93 -15.11 11.29
N GLU A 30 0.63 -15.54 10.06
CA GLU A 30 1.60 -15.79 9.01
C GLU A 30 2.28 -14.53 8.45
N LEU A 31 1.69 -13.35 8.69
CA LEU A 31 2.18 -12.05 8.22
C LEU A 31 2.41 -11.08 9.37
N ARG A 32 2.59 -11.58 10.57
CA ARG A 32 2.92 -10.75 11.73
C ARG A 32 4.30 -10.13 11.55
N PRO A 33 4.43 -8.81 11.69
CA PRO A 33 5.74 -8.15 11.55
C PRO A 33 6.77 -8.72 12.52
N GLU A 34 7.99 -8.90 12.06
CA GLU A 34 9.13 -9.20 12.91
C GLU A 34 9.47 -8.00 13.81
N SER A 35 10.27 -8.21 14.84
CA SER A 35 10.54 -7.21 15.88
C SER A 35 11.24 -5.94 15.38
N ASP A 36 11.95 -6.02 14.27
CA ASP A 36 12.70 -4.93 13.63
C ASP A 36 11.96 -4.34 12.41
N GLU A 37 10.82 -4.91 12.02
CA GLU A 37 9.99 -4.39 10.94
C GLU A 37 9.12 -3.22 11.41
N PRO A 38 9.22 -2.03 10.77
CA PRO A 38 8.42 -0.88 11.16
C PRO A 38 6.95 -1.05 10.77
N VAL A 39 6.06 -0.70 11.67
CA VAL A 39 4.61 -0.73 11.45
C VAL A 39 4.07 0.68 11.40
N VAL A 40 3.50 1.08 10.26
CA VAL A 40 2.84 2.38 10.08
C VAL A 40 1.34 2.22 10.16
N VAL A 41 0.73 2.84 11.16
CA VAL A 41 -0.73 2.85 11.34
C VAL A 41 -1.35 3.92 10.46
N LYS A 42 -2.37 3.53 9.70
CA LYS A 42 -3.14 4.45 8.84
C LYS A 42 -4.65 4.25 9.02
N TYR A 43 -5.41 5.32 8.82
CA TYR A 43 -6.87 5.34 8.97
C TYR A 43 -7.61 5.54 7.64
N THR A 44 -6.86 5.73 6.53
CA THR A 44 -7.39 5.88 5.18
C THR A 44 -6.71 4.89 4.23
N HIS A 45 -7.03 4.93 2.95
CA HIS A 45 -6.33 4.13 1.93
C HIS A 45 -4.90 4.63 1.68
N ASP A 46 -4.65 5.92 1.87
CA ASP A 46 -3.35 6.54 1.69
C ASP A 46 -2.44 6.27 2.90
N CYS A 47 -1.26 5.71 2.65
CA CYS A 47 -0.26 5.44 3.68
C CYS A 47 0.55 6.68 4.10
N PHE A 48 0.45 7.79 3.38
CA PHE A 48 1.12 9.06 3.72
C PHE A 48 0.21 10.01 4.51
N TYR A 49 -1.12 9.90 4.34
CA TYR A 49 -2.03 10.85 4.96
C TYR A 49 -2.12 10.70 6.46
N ARG A 50 -1.59 11.68 7.18
CA ARG A 50 -1.56 11.75 8.66
C ARG A 50 -0.93 10.51 9.30
N THR A 51 0.18 10.05 8.74
CA THR A 51 0.97 8.93 9.24
C THR A 51 2.42 9.37 9.42
N GLU A 52 3.24 8.50 9.97
CA GLU A 52 4.69 8.69 10.09
C GLU A 52 5.49 8.15 8.88
N MET A 53 4.84 7.84 7.76
CA MET A 53 5.51 7.23 6.60
C MET A 53 6.70 8.05 6.11
N GLU A 54 6.55 9.37 5.96
CA GLU A 54 7.63 10.24 5.48
C GLU A 54 8.83 10.23 6.43
N SER A 55 8.60 10.41 7.73
CA SER A 55 9.67 10.35 8.74
C SER A 55 10.31 8.96 8.85
N LEU A 56 9.56 7.89 8.61
CA LEU A 56 10.11 6.53 8.53
C LEU A 56 11.07 6.40 7.36
N LEU A 57 10.69 6.85 6.17
CA LEU A 57 11.54 6.81 4.97
C LEU A 57 12.84 7.60 5.18
N GLU A 58 12.76 8.76 5.84
CA GLU A 58 13.93 9.56 6.21
C GLU A 58 14.84 8.80 7.18
N ARG A 59 14.29 8.20 8.25
CA ARG A 59 15.07 7.40 9.22
C ARG A 59 15.78 6.21 8.57
N LEU A 60 15.13 5.59 7.58
CA LEU A 60 15.70 4.48 6.81
C LEU A 60 16.65 4.96 5.69
N ASN A 61 16.85 6.27 5.55
CA ASN A 61 17.65 6.88 4.48
C ASN A 61 17.19 6.48 3.06
N LEU A 62 15.91 6.22 2.90
CA LEU A 62 15.28 5.92 1.61
C LEU A 62 14.90 7.23 0.92
N ARG A 63 15.65 7.62 -0.11
CA ARG A 63 15.50 8.92 -0.77
C ARG A 63 14.74 8.84 -2.09
N PRO A 64 13.89 9.84 -2.41
CA PRO A 64 13.33 10.00 -3.73
C PRO A 64 14.41 10.02 -4.83
N GLY A 65 14.10 9.43 -5.98
CA GLY A 65 15.02 9.34 -7.12
C GLY A 65 16.08 8.24 -7.02
N ASP A 66 16.21 7.58 -5.85
CA ASP A 66 17.20 6.52 -5.64
C ASP A 66 16.56 5.24 -5.10
N ALA A 67 15.76 5.35 -4.05
CA ALA A 67 15.16 4.19 -3.40
C ALA A 67 14.14 3.46 -4.27
N ARG A 68 14.16 2.15 -4.18
CA ARG A 68 13.23 1.22 -4.83
C ARG A 68 12.27 0.66 -3.82
N ILE A 69 10.98 0.86 -4.05
CA ILE A 69 9.89 0.46 -3.15
C ILE A 69 9.11 -0.68 -3.81
N ILE A 70 8.98 -1.79 -3.12
CA ILE A 70 8.10 -2.88 -3.55
C ILE A 70 6.78 -2.73 -2.80
N VAL A 71 5.67 -2.62 -3.54
CA VAL A 71 4.32 -2.48 -2.96
C VAL A 71 3.54 -3.76 -3.19
N THR A 72 3.13 -4.40 -2.10
CA THR A 72 2.34 -5.64 -2.08
C THR A 72 1.09 -5.49 -1.22
N GLY A 73 0.25 -6.52 -1.17
CA GLY A 73 -0.89 -6.60 -0.26
C GLY A 73 -2.25 -6.38 -0.91
N ILE A 74 -3.21 -5.92 -0.14
CA ILE A 74 -4.63 -5.76 -0.53
C ILE A 74 -5.18 -4.38 -0.15
N SER A 75 -6.12 -3.81 -0.91
CA SER A 75 -6.67 -4.27 -2.19
C SER A 75 -6.00 -3.51 -3.33
N SER A 76 -5.83 -4.16 -4.48
CA SER A 76 -5.12 -3.60 -5.63
C SER A 76 -5.66 -2.24 -6.06
N ARG A 77 -7.00 -2.05 -6.08
CA ARG A 77 -7.68 -0.78 -6.45
C ARG A 77 -7.91 0.21 -5.30
N SER A 78 -7.41 -0.04 -4.12
CA SER A 78 -7.56 0.89 -3.00
C SER A 78 -6.24 1.17 -2.29
N CYS A 79 -5.90 0.43 -1.24
CA CYS A 79 -4.69 0.70 -0.45
C CYS A 79 -3.40 0.54 -1.28
N VAL A 80 -3.31 -0.50 -2.12
CA VAL A 80 -2.15 -0.69 -3.02
C VAL A 80 -2.07 0.45 -4.02
N GLN A 81 -3.17 0.79 -4.69
CA GLN A 81 -3.20 1.90 -5.65
C GLN A 81 -2.81 3.23 -5.00
N CYS A 82 -3.34 3.54 -3.81
CA CYS A 82 -2.96 4.76 -3.09
C CYS A 82 -1.48 4.77 -2.71
N ALA A 83 -0.93 3.64 -2.26
CA ALA A 83 0.49 3.54 -1.94
C ALA A 83 1.36 3.74 -3.19
N VAL A 84 1.06 3.03 -4.28
CA VAL A 84 1.78 3.18 -5.57
C VAL A 84 1.77 4.63 -6.03
N THR A 85 0.61 5.27 -6.03
CA THR A 85 0.48 6.69 -6.38
C THR A 85 1.28 7.58 -5.42
N GLY A 86 1.14 7.35 -4.12
CA GLY A 86 1.81 8.14 -3.08
C GLY A 86 3.34 8.10 -3.21
N PHE A 87 3.91 6.94 -3.43
CA PHE A 87 5.35 6.80 -3.69
C PHE A 87 5.77 7.37 -5.05
N SER A 88 4.97 7.12 -6.10
CA SER A 88 5.28 7.58 -7.46
C SER A 88 5.34 9.11 -7.56
N ILE A 89 4.36 9.83 -7.01
CA ILE A 89 4.35 11.31 -7.03
C ILE A 89 5.46 11.94 -6.18
N ARG A 90 6.04 11.15 -5.25
CA ARG A 90 7.22 11.52 -4.47
C ARG A 90 8.54 11.12 -5.12
N SER A 91 8.50 10.69 -6.38
CA SER A 91 9.67 10.31 -7.17
C SER A 91 10.43 9.07 -6.68
N TYR A 92 9.77 8.16 -5.99
CA TYR A 92 10.31 6.83 -5.72
C TYR A 92 10.14 5.92 -6.92
N TYR A 93 11.08 4.97 -7.12
CA TYR A 93 10.88 3.87 -8.05
C TYR A 93 10.01 2.80 -7.40
N VAL A 94 8.85 2.51 -7.98
CA VAL A 94 7.87 1.59 -7.39
C VAL A 94 7.76 0.32 -8.23
N TYR A 95 7.87 -0.82 -7.57
CA TYR A 95 7.69 -2.14 -8.18
C TYR A 95 6.44 -2.79 -7.60
N VAL A 96 5.56 -3.28 -8.48
CA VAL A 96 4.30 -3.90 -8.09
C VAL A 96 4.26 -5.33 -8.64
N PRO A 97 4.64 -6.34 -7.84
CA PRO A 97 4.50 -7.73 -8.24
C PRO A 97 3.03 -8.14 -8.23
N ILE A 98 2.49 -8.49 -9.39
CA ILE A 98 1.06 -8.78 -9.57
C ILE A 98 0.59 -10.01 -8.80
N ASP A 99 1.46 -10.97 -8.60
CA ASP A 99 1.23 -12.19 -7.84
C ASP A 99 1.27 -11.98 -6.31
N CYS A 100 1.79 -10.83 -5.85
CA CYS A 100 1.79 -10.42 -4.43
C CYS A 100 0.76 -9.35 -4.10
N THR A 101 -0.21 -9.10 -4.97
CA THR A 101 -1.32 -8.18 -4.71
C THR A 101 -2.65 -8.89 -4.90
N GLY A 102 -3.63 -8.52 -4.07
CA GLY A 102 -4.95 -9.14 -4.09
C GLY A 102 -6.09 -8.13 -4.30
N GLN A 103 -7.14 -8.63 -4.93
CA GLN A 103 -8.42 -7.95 -5.08
C GLN A 103 -9.52 -9.00 -5.04
N ARG A 104 -10.72 -8.62 -4.59
CA ARG A 104 -11.84 -9.54 -4.54
C ARG A 104 -12.28 -9.96 -5.94
N GLU A 105 -12.38 -8.99 -6.84
CA GLU A 105 -12.79 -9.20 -8.23
C GLU A 105 -11.56 -9.07 -9.14
N GLU A 106 -11.32 -10.07 -9.99
CA GLU A 106 -10.14 -10.09 -10.87
C GLU A 106 -10.15 -8.96 -11.89
N GLU A 107 -11.32 -8.55 -12.39
CA GLU A 107 -11.46 -7.40 -13.28
C GLU A 107 -10.95 -6.11 -12.64
N GLU A 108 -11.28 -5.87 -11.37
CA GLU A 108 -10.78 -4.69 -10.64
C GLU A 108 -9.26 -4.74 -10.44
N LYS A 109 -8.69 -5.93 -10.27
CA LYS A 109 -7.25 -6.12 -10.21
C LYS A 109 -6.59 -5.75 -11.53
N LEU A 110 -7.11 -6.24 -12.65
CA LEU A 110 -6.61 -5.92 -13.98
C LEU A 110 -6.70 -4.42 -14.30
N GLN A 111 -7.77 -3.75 -13.86
CA GLN A 111 -7.92 -2.30 -14.01
C GLN A 111 -6.84 -1.53 -13.24
N ALA A 112 -6.47 -1.97 -12.03
CA ALA A 112 -5.38 -1.36 -11.27
C ALA A 112 -4.05 -1.48 -12.01
N PHE A 113 -3.74 -2.66 -12.56
CA PHE A 113 -2.50 -2.85 -13.33
C PHE A 113 -2.48 -2.08 -14.64
N SER A 114 -3.61 -1.98 -15.34
CA SER A 114 -3.74 -1.12 -16.51
C SER A 114 -3.42 0.33 -16.17
N LEU A 115 -3.87 0.82 -15.02
CA LEU A 115 -3.52 2.16 -14.55
C LEU A 115 -2.00 2.29 -14.31
N PHE A 116 -1.39 1.34 -13.60
CA PHE A 116 0.04 1.41 -13.27
C PHE A 116 0.96 1.33 -14.49
N THR A 117 0.51 0.71 -15.58
CA THR A 117 1.24 0.67 -16.86
C THR A 117 0.92 1.85 -17.77
N SER A 118 0.00 2.73 -17.37
CA SER A 118 -0.38 3.92 -18.14
C SER A 118 0.73 4.97 -18.21
N PHE A 119 0.56 5.92 -19.12
CA PHE A 119 1.51 7.02 -19.32
C PHE A 119 1.86 7.77 -18.01
N ALA A 120 0.90 7.96 -17.12
CA ALA A 120 1.11 8.71 -15.88
C ALA A 120 2.15 8.08 -14.96
N TYR A 121 2.31 6.76 -14.99
CA TYR A 121 3.19 6.01 -14.09
C TYR A 121 4.44 5.42 -14.74
N ARG A 122 4.54 5.43 -16.06
CA ARG A 122 5.57 4.69 -16.82
C ARG A 122 7.02 5.05 -16.50
N TYR A 123 7.26 6.19 -15.86
CA TYR A 123 8.62 6.67 -15.60
C TYR A 123 9.23 6.06 -14.35
N ASN A 124 8.42 5.72 -13.37
CA ASN A 124 8.91 5.24 -12.08
C ASN A 124 8.06 4.13 -11.43
N VAL A 125 7.05 3.62 -12.13
CA VAL A 125 6.28 2.44 -11.69
C VAL A 125 6.50 1.29 -12.66
N THR A 126 6.88 0.14 -12.12
CA THR A 126 7.09 -1.10 -12.86
C THR A 126 6.16 -2.18 -12.33
N VAL A 127 5.26 -2.66 -13.18
CA VAL A 127 4.49 -3.87 -12.91
C VAL A 127 5.34 -5.08 -13.26
N THR A 128 5.45 -6.03 -12.34
CA THR A 128 6.35 -7.18 -12.46
C THR A 128 5.75 -8.42 -11.80
N ARG A 129 6.54 -9.45 -11.58
CA ARG A 129 6.24 -10.66 -10.79
C ARG A 129 7.30 -10.83 -9.72
N SER A 130 6.94 -11.52 -8.63
CA SER A 130 7.85 -11.73 -7.49
C SER A 130 9.12 -12.50 -7.88
N ASP A 131 8.99 -13.49 -8.77
CA ASP A 131 10.10 -14.30 -9.28
C ASP A 131 11.12 -13.53 -10.14
N LEU A 132 10.79 -12.32 -10.58
CA LEU A 132 11.66 -11.42 -11.33
C LEU A 132 12.36 -10.37 -10.46
N ILE A 133 12.06 -10.32 -9.16
CA ILE A 133 12.66 -9.38 -8.21
C ILE A 133 13.88 -10.06 -7.56
N GLN A 134 15.03 -9.40 -7.66
CA GLN A 134 16.27 -9.84 -7.00
C GLN A 134 16.73 -8.78 -6.01
N PHE A 135 16.90 -9.19 -4.77
CA PHE A 135 17.54 -8.38 -3.74
C PHE A 135 19.07 -8.52 -3.86
N ARG A 136 19.77 -7.40 -3.82
CA ARG A 136 21.25 -7.35 -3.89
C ARG A 136 21.79 -6.69 -2.63
#